data_e19fe01d86daa2c8eb63cb5d50a3963d
#
_entry.id   e19fe01d86daa2c8eb63cb5d50a3963d
#
_cell.length_a   1.000
_cell.length_b   1.000
_cell.length_c   1.000
_cell.angle_alpha   90.00
_cell.angle_beta   90.00
_cell.angle_gamma   90.00
#
_symmetry.space_group_name_H-M   'P 1'
#
loop_
_entity.id
_entity.type
_entity.pdbx_description
1 polymer ?
#
loop_
_entity_poly.entity_id
_entity_poly.type
_entity_poly.pdbx_seq_one_letter_code
_entity_poly.pdbx_strand_id
1 'polypeptide(L)'
;MKIQNIVLVILLMQTHLVIAQQSEIKSVTTSHKNGTLMVIGGGKLDSTIFLEFKKYAGGDTSRIVVIPTALPDDYLLTDSAMFHIRKGFEKYGFDRVTILHTRDTVVANTDEFIEPLKTATGLYFLGGRQWRIADGFLHTKAHKEMFKLLDRGGVIAGSSAGATIQGSYLARGDTETNQIMMGNHEEGLGFITNIAIDQHVLARNRQFDMFDILKNRPELLGIGLDENTAIVVHGDEFEVIGASYVVIYDGTFWSREGSSLKNLPMNDAVFYMLKSGDSYNLRNRKVIVE
;
A
#
# COMPACT_ATOMS: atom_id res chain seq x y z
N MET A 1 -20.17 -11.57 52.27
CA MET A 1 -20.68 -10.75 51.14
C MET A 1 -19.71 -9.72 50.59
N LYS A 2 -18.63 -9.31 51.31
CA LYS A 2 -17.67 -8.28 50.84
C LYS A 2 -16.50 -8.82 49.99
N ILE A 3 -16.06 -10.05 50.19
CA ILE A 3 -14.89 -10.64 49.49
C ILE A 3 -15.25 -11.07 48.07
N GLN A 4 -16.44 -11.65 47.84
CA GLN A 4 -16.90 -12.06 46.53
C GLN A 4 -17.05 -10.89 45.53
N ASN A 5 -17.47 -9.71 46.00
CA ASN A 5 -17.61 -8.54 45.16
C ASN A 5 -16.23 -7.93 44.73
N ILE A 6 -15.21 -8.05 45.59
CA ILE A 6 -13.86 -7.58 45.27
C ILE A 6 -13.22 -8.47 44.21
N VAL A 7 -13.37 -9.80 44.33
CA VAL A 7 -12.82 -10.75 43.34
C VAL A 7 -13.51 -10.56 41.98
N LEU A 8 -14.80 -10.29 41.92
CA LEU A 8 -15.53 -10.05 40.70
C LEU A 8 -15.10 -8.75 40.00
N VAL A 9 -14.83 -7.68 40.77
CA VAL A 9 -14.35 -6.40 40.22
C VAL A 9 -12.93 -6.53 39.67
N ILE A 10 -12.05 -7.28 40.36
CA ILE A 10 -10.68 -7.54 39.88
C ILE A 10 -10.69 -8.39 38.60
N LEU A 11 -11.57 -9.40 38.52
CA LEU A 11 -11.72 -10.23 37.31
C LEU A 11 -12.26 -9.41 36.14
N LEU A 12 -13.22 -8.53 36.35
CA LEU A 12 -13.74 -7.62 35.32
C LEU A 12 -12.70 -6.59 34.86
N MET A 13 -11.89 -6.03 35.76
CA MET A 13 -10.78 -5.14 35.40
C MET A 13 -9.69 -5.86 34.59
N GLN A 14 -9.36 -7.10 34.93
CA GLN A 14 -8.39 -7.87 34.16
C GLN A 14 -8.90 -8.24 32.76
N THR A 15 -10.20 -8.58 32.62
CA THR A 15 -10.78 -8.85 31.30
C THR A 15 -10.82 -7.59 30.42
N HIS A 16 -11.15 -6.43 30.98
CA HIS A 16 -11.08 -5.16 30.24
C HIS A 16 -9.65 -4.77 29.84
N LEU A 17 -8.67 -5.03 30.70
CA LEU A 17 -7.25 -4.78 30.37
C LEU A 17 -6.75 -5.68 29.24
N VAL A 18 -7.12 -6.96 29.26
CA VAL A 18 -6.75 -7.91 28.20
C VAL A 18 -7.45 -7.58 26.88
N ILE A 19 -8.72 -7.17 26.91
CA ILE A 19 -9.48 -6.77 25.72
C ILE A 19 -8.89 -5.46 25.15
N ALA A 20 -8.55 -4.48 25.98
CA ALA A 20 -7.91 -3.23 25.55
C ALA A 20 -6.53 -3.49 24.94
N GLN A 21 -5.71 -4.36 25.56
CA GLN A 21 -4.40 -4.72 25.05
C GLN A 21 -4.48 -5.53 23.74
N GLN A 22 -5.51 -6.36 23.57
CA GLN A 22 -5.77 -7.10 22.35
C GLN A 22 -6.33 -6.21 21.22
N SER A 23 -7.08 -5.15 21.54
CA SER A 23 -7.52 -4.14 20.58
C SER A 23 -6.38 -3.21 20.15
N GLU A 24 -5.47 -2.83 21.05
CA GLU A 24 -4.28 -2.04 20.71
C GLU A 24 -3.33 -2.80 19.77
N ILE A 25 -3.13 -4.11 19.98
CA ILE A 25 -2.30 -4.94 19.08
C ILE A 25 -2.93 -5.05 17.69
N LYS A 26 -4.27 -5.05 17.57
CA LYS A 26 -4.97 -5.10 16.27
C LYS A 26 -4.94 -3.79 15.49
N SER A 27 -4.68 -2.67 16.12
CA SER A 27 -4.74 -1.33 15.52
C SER A 27 -3.40 -0.76 15.09
N VAL A 28 -2.28 -1.46 15.34
CA VAL A 28 -0.95 -0.98 14.97
C VAL A 28 -0.70 -1.19 13.47
N THR A 29 -0.40 -0.10 12.77
CA THR A 29 0.03 -0.15 11.37
C THR A 29 1.51 -0.51 11.30
N THR A 30 1.83 -1.59 10.59
CA THR A 30 3.20 -2.05 10.40
C THR A 30 3.45 -2.43 8.95
N SER A 31 4.65 -2.20 8.49
CA SER A 31 5.13 -2.71 7.21
C SER A 31 5.95 -3.98 7.38
N HIS A 32 6.28 -4.63 6.27
CA HIS A 32 7.22 -5.74 6.28
C HIS A 32 8.60 -5.30 6.78
N LYS A 33 9.19 -6.10 7.68
CA LYS A 33 10.41 -5.68 8.40
C LYS A 33 11.61 -5.48 7.49
N ASN A 34 11.73 -6.31 6.46
CA ASN A 34 12.85 -6.30 5.52
C ASN A 34 12.35 -5.85 4.14
N GLY A 35 13.31 -5.48 3.28
CA GLY A 35 13.00 -5.00 1.93
C GLY A 35 12.46 -3.57 1.92
N THR A 36 11.96 -3.18 0.77
CA THR A 36 11.45 -1.83 0.52
C THR A 36 10.09 -1.91 -0.16
N LEU A 37 9.16 -1.05 0.24
CA LEU A 37 7.94 -0.83 -0.53
C LEU A 37 7.97 0.57 -1.16
N MET A 38 7.56 0.66 -2.42
CA MET A 38 7.33 1.94 -3.09
C MET A 38 5.87 2.03 -3.50
N VAL A 39 5.11 2.83 -2.77
CA VAL A 39 3.69 3.02 -2.99
C VAL A 39 3.50 4.30 -3.77
N ILE A 40 3.06 4.20 -5.03
CA ILE A 40 3.11 5.31 -6.01
C ILE A 40 1.69 5.72 -6.41
N GLY A 41 1.33 6.98 -6.25
CA GLY A 41 -0.03 7.48 -6.44
C GLY A 41 -0.57 7.40 -7.87
N GLY A 42 0.32 7.28 -8.86
CA GLY A 42 -0.10 7.10 -10.26
C GLY A 42 0.14 8.31 -11.14
N GLY A 43 -0.64 8.40 -12.22
CA GLY A 43 -0.48 9.44 -13.23
C GLY A 43 0.76 9.26 -14.11
N LYS A 44 1.21 10.36 -14.71
CA LYS A 44 2.46 10.39 -15.48
C LYS A 44 3.62 10.51 -14.50
N LEU A 45 4.41 9.45 -14.37
CA LEU A 45 5.58 9.42 -13.50
C LEU A 45 6.79 10.01 -14.20
N ASP A 46 7.57 10.80 -13.47
CA ASP A 46 8.88 11.24 -13.92
C ASP A 46 9.95 10.15 -13.74
N SER A 47 11.16 10.43 -14.24
CA SER A 47 12.25 9.46 -14.18
C SER A 47 12.77 9.23 -12.76
N THR A 48 12.60 10.17 -11.84
CA THR A 48 13.16 10.08 -10.49
C THR A 48 12.54 8.92 -9.70
N ILE A 49 11.23 8.70 -9.83
CA ILE A 49 10.56 7.57 -9.20
C ILE A 49 11.07 6.22 -9.74
N PHE A 50 11.27 6.11 -11.07
CA PHE A 50 11.83 4.88 -11.67
C PHE A 50 13.30 4.66 -11.30
N LEU A 51 14.10 5.73 -11.18
CA LEU A 51 15.49 5.65 -10.77
C LEU A 51 15.62 5.23 -9.29
N GLU A 52 14.75 5.72 -8.42
CA GLU A 52 14.69 5.24 -7.04
C GLU A 52 14.27 3.76 -6.97
N PHE A 53 13.26 3.34 -7.74
CA PHE A 53 12.91 1.91 -7.84
C PHE A 53 14.10 1.08 -8.32
N LYS A 54 14.82 1.53 -9.37
CA LYS A 54 16.02 0.86 -9.89
C LYS A 54 17.10 0.73 -8.83
N LYS A 55 17.36 1.78 -8.08
CA LYS A 55 18.33 1.80 -6.98
C LYS A 55 18.02 0.70 -5.94
N TYR A 56 16.79 0.64 -5.45
CA TYR A 56 16.37 -0.38 -4.48
C TYR A 56 16.29 -1.79 -5.08
N ALA A 57 16.07 -1.91 -6.38
CA ALA A 57 16.11 -3.19 -7.08
C ALA A 57 17.52 -3.73 -7.36
N GLY A 58 18.59 -3.02 -6.95
CA GLY A 58 19.99 -3.44 -7.14
C GLY A 58 20.69 -2.80 -8.33
N GLY A 59 20.22 -1.65 -8.81
CA GLY A 59 20.85 -0.87 -9.88
C GLY A 59 20.88 -1.62 -11.21
N ASP A 60 22.04 -1.65 -11.85
CA ASP A 60 22.22 -2.30 -13.17
C ASP A 60 22.19 -3.84 -13.09
N THR A 61 22.27 -4.41 -11.89
CA THR A 61 22.12 -5.86 -11.71
C THR A 61 20.68 -6.29 -11.43
N SER A 62 19.74 -5.35 -11.42
CA SER A 62 18.34 -5.59 -11.10
C SER A 62 17.71 -6.64 -12.02
N ARG A 63 16.92 -7.51 -11.41
CA ARG A 63 16.03 -8.47 -12.06
C ARG A 63 14.63 -8.15 -11.60
N ILE A 64 13.84 -7.53 -12.47
CA ILE A 64 12.50 -7.11 -12.09
C ILE A 64 11.42 -8.01 -12.69
N VAL A 65 10.40 -8.24 -11.89
CA VAL A 65 9.15 -8.84 -12.32
C VAL A 65 8.10 -7.74 -12.40
N VAL A 66 7.41 -7.64 -13.54
CA VAL A 66 6.32 -6.70 -13.76
C VAL A 66 5.01 -7.48 -13.78
N ILE A 67 4.05 -7.06 -12.96
CA ILE A 67 2.71 -7.64 -12.88
C ILE A 67 1.69 -6.66 -13.47
N PRO A 68 1.22 -6.89 -14.71
CA PRO A 68 0.26 -6.03 -15.39
C PRO A 68 -1.20 -6.42 -15.11
N THR A 69 -1.47 -7.34 -14.20
CA THR A 69 -2.78 -7.99 -14.00
C THR A 69 -3.92 -7.01 -13.71
N ALA A 70 -3.63 -5.80 -13.21
CA ALA A 70 -4.63 -4.74 -13.05
C ALA A 70 -5.18 -4.19 -14.37
N LEU A 71 -4.42 -4.29 -15.46
CA LEU A 71 -4.83 -3.79 -16.78
C LEU A 71 -6.02 -4.59 -17.36
N PRO A 72 -6.81 -4.00 -18.28
CA PRO A 72 -7.93 -4.69 -18.90
C PRO A 72 -7.48 -5.80 -19.86
N ASP A 73 -8.32 -6.83 -20.03
CA ASP A 73 -7.99 -8.00 -20.82
C ASP A 73 -7.86 -7.69 -22.31
N ASP A 74 -8.72 -6.81 -22.82
CA ASP A 74 -8.68 -6.35 -24.21
C ASP A 74 -7.32 -5.74 -24.58
N TYR A 75 -6.63 -5.10 -23.63
CA TYR A 75 -5.26 -4.64 -23.82
C TYR A 75 -4.25 -5.78 -23.68
N LEU A 76 -4.33 -6.58 -22.60
CA LEU A 76 -3.34 -7.63 -22.30
C LEU A 76 -3.30 -8.76 -23.33
N LEU A 77 -4.40 -8.99 -24.05
CA LEU A 77 -4.50 -9.99 -25.12
C LEU A 77 -3.97 -9.49 -26.47
N THR A 78 -3.56 -8.22 -26.57
CA THR A 78 -2.93 -7.73 -27.80
C THR A 78 -1.49 -8.24 -27.94
N ASP A 79 -1.07 -8.57 -29.17
CA ASP A 79 0.28 -9.07 -29.48
C ASP A 79 1.39 -8.12 -29.03
N SER A 80 1.10 -6.81 -28.95
CA SER A 80 2.07 -5.78 -28.61
C SER A 80 2.12 -5.42 -27.14
N ALA A 81 1.14 -5.85 -26.31
CA ALA A 81 1.05 -5.41 -24.92
C ALA A 81 2.32 -5.71 -24.11
N MET A 82 2.75 -6.96 -24.13
CA MET A 82 3.94 -7.40 -23.38
C MET A 82 5.21 -6.70 -23.87
N PHE A 83 5.32 -6.46 -25.18
CA PHE A 83 6.42 -5.69 -25.75
C PHE A 83 6.41 -4.24 -25.22
N HIS A 84 5.29 -3.55 -25.28
CA HIS A 84 5.18 -2.15 -24.81
C HIS A 84 5.43 -2.01 -23.31
N ILE A 85 4.92 -2.96 -22.51
CA ILE A 85 5.17 -2.98 -21.06
C ILE A 85 6.68 -3.11 -20.82
N ARG A 86 7.36 -4.07 -21.44
CA ARG A 86 8.82 -4.26 -21.32
C ARG A 86 9.59 -3.00 -21.71
N LYS A 87 9.28 -2.42 -22.87
CA LYS A 87 9.91 -1.18 -23.36
C LYS A 87 9.70 0.00 -22.41
N GLY A 88 8.57 0.03 -21.69
CA GLY A 88 8.29 1.02 -20.67
C GLY A 88 9.32 1.02 -19.53
N PHE A 89 9.91 -0.12 -19.19
CA PHE A 89 10.94 -0.25 -18.17
C PHE A 89 12.35 -0.14 -18.76
N GLU A 90 12.60 -0.71 -19.94
CA GLU A 90 13.90 -0.66 -20.62
C GLU A 90 14.41 0.78 -20.82
N LYS A 91 13.52 1.73 -21.11
CA LYS A 91 13.89 3.16 -21.25
C LYS A 91 14.50 3.79 -19.99
N TYR A 92 14.28 3.16 -18.82
CA TYR A 92 14.90 3.56 -17.55
C TYR A 92 16.11 2.69 -17.18
N GLY A 93 16.58 1.87 -18.13
CA GLY A 93 17.76 1.03 -17.97
C GLY A 93 17.53 -0.27 -17.22
N PHE A 94 16.31 -0.82 -17.23
CA PHE A 94 16.03 -2.15 -16.72
C PHE A 94 16.23 -3.19 -17.84
N ASP A 95 17.36 -3.91 -17.83
CA ASP A 95 17.72 -4.85 -18.89
C ASP A 95 17.11 -6.25 -18.70
N ARG A 96 16.74 -6.60 -17.44
CA ARG A 96 16.21 -7.91 -17.07
C ARG A 96 14.80 -7.77 -16.53
N VAL A 97 13.85 -7.73 -17.47
CA VAL A 97 12.41 -7.56 -17.18
C VAL A 97 11.66 -8.83 -17.53
N THR A 98 11.05 -9.46 -16.54
CA THR A 98 10.10 -10.57 -16.71
C THR A 98 8.68 -10.08 -16.45
N ILE A 99 7.74 -10.43 -17.32
CA ILE A 99 6.34 -10.08 -17.13
C ILE A 99 5.60 -11.33 -16.64
N LEU A 100 4.93 -11.23 -15.50
CA LEU A 100 4.07 -12.28 -14.95
C LEU A 100 2.63 -11.81 -14.92
N HIS A 101 1.77 -12.54 -15.62
CA HIS A 101 0.35 -12.25 -15.65
C HIS A 101 -0.46 -13.53 -15.54
N THR A 102 -1.42 -13.52 -14.64
CA THR A 102 -2.52 -14.50 -14.57
C THR A 102 -3.69 -13.87 -13.80
N ARG A 103 -4.89 -14.36 -14.08
CA ARG A 103 -6.09 -14.15 -13.24
C ARG A 103 -6.56 -15.46 -12.61
N ASP A 104 -5.88 -16.54 -12.92
CA ASP A 104 -6.18 -17.88 -12.41
C ASP A 104 -5.28 -18.20 -11.21
N THR A 105 -5.89 -18.35 -10.06
CA THR A 105 -5.18 -18.72 -8.82
C THR A 105 -4.54 -20.10 -8.93
N VAL A 106 -5.04 -21.01 -9.76
CA VAL A 106 -4.42 -22.31 -9.99
C VAL A 106 -3.05 -22.11 -10.63
N VAL A 107 -2.96 -21.25 -11.65
CA VAL A 107 -1.69 -20.88 -12.30
C VAL A 107 -0.75 -20.19 -11.31
N ALA A 108 -1.25 -19.22 -10.51
CA ALA A 108 -0.47 -18.51 -9.50
C ALA A 108 0.06 -19.43 -8.36
N ASN A 109 -0.45 -20.66 -8.27
CA ASN A 109 -0.01 -21.68 -7.34
C ASN A 109 0.99 -22.70 -7.94
N THR A 110 1.36 -22.59 -9.23
CA THR A 110 2.33 -23.47 -9.86
C THR A 110 3.77 -23.06 -9.55
N ASP A 111 4.68 -24.03 -9.47
CA ASP A 111 6.09 -23.75 -9.24
C ASP A 111 6.75 -23.06 -10.45
N GLU A 112 6.26 -23.35 -11.66
CA GLU A 112 6.71 -22.71 -12.90
C GLU A 112 6.39 -21.20 -12.90
N PHE A 113 5.15 -20.83 -12.51
CA PHE A 113 4.73 -19.44 -12.50
C PHE A 113 5.54 -18.60 -11.50
N ILE A 114 5.85 -19.15 -10.33
CA ILE A 114 6.58 -18.40 -9.30
C ILE A 114 8.10 -18.37 -9.50
N GLU A 115 8.65 -19.15 -10.44
CA GLU A 115 10.11 -19.27 -10.62
C GLU A 115 10.82 -17.92 -10.81
N PRO A 116 10.32 -16.98 -11.64
CA PRO A 116 10.94 -15.66 -11.76
C PRO A 116 10.93 -14.86 -10.45
N LEU A 117 9.92 -15.04 -9.57
CA LEU A 117 9.84 -14.35 -8.29
C LEU A 117 10.93 -14.79 -7.32
N LYS A 118 11.39 -16.05 -7.39
CA LYS A 118 12.42 -16.59 -6.49
C LYS A 118 13.77 -15.87 -6.64
N THR A 119 14.06 -15.35 -7.83
CA THR A 119 15.33 -14.68 -8.13
C THR A 119 15.19 -13.19 -8.39
N ALA A 120 13.97 -12.67 -8.41
CA ALA A 120 13.72 -11.25 -8.57
C ALA A 120 14.35 -10.42 -7.44
N THR A 121 14.85 -9.25 -7.78
CA THR A 121 15.33 -8.22 -6.86
C THR A 121 14.33 -7.08 -6.70
N GLY A 122 13.41 -6.96 -7.67
CA GLY A 122 12.31 -6.00 -7.63
C GLY A 122 11.05 -6.53 -8.30
N LEU A 123 9.90 -6.06 -7.83
CA LEU A 123 8.59 -6.35 -8.39
C LEU A 123 7.83 -5.04 -8.59
N TYR A 124 7.12 -4.91 -9.69
CA TYR A 124 6.33 -3.72 -10.01
C TYR A 124 4.91 -4.08 -10.43
N PHE A 125 3.91 -3.63 -9.67
CA PHE A 125 2.50 -3.72 -10.04
C PHE A 125 2.09 -2.52 -10.89
N LEU A 126 1.55 -2.76 -12.07
CA LEU A 126 0.98 -1.70 -12.91
C LEU A 126 -0.37 -1.22 -12.38
N GLY A 127 -0.78 -0.04 -12.84
CA GLY A 127 -2.10 0.52 -12.59
C GLY A 127 -3.24 -0.18 -13.34
N GLY A 128 -4.48 0.16 -13.00
CA GLY A 128 -5.71 -0.39 -13.58
C GLY A 128 -6.78 -0.63 -12.51
N ARG A 129 -7.23 -1.86 -12.35
CA ARG A 129 -8.22 -2.27 -11.34
C ARG A 129 -7.58 -3.19 -10.31
N GLN A 130 -7.48 -2.74 -9.07
CA GLN A 130 -6.79 -3.44 -7.98
C GLN A 130 -7.43 -4.78 -7.60
N TRP A 131 -8.75 -4.90 -7.70
CA TRP A 131 -9.45 -6.14 -7.44
C TRP A 131 -8.97 -7.29 -8.35
N ARG A 132 -8.54 -6.99 -9.58
CA ARG A 132 -8.00 -7.99 -10.49
C ARG A 132 -6.67 -8.59 -10.00
N ILE A 133 -5.87 -7.81 -9.28
CA ILE A 133 -4.65 -8.31 -8.63
C ILE A 133 -5.04 -9.19 -7.44
N ALA A 134 -6.02 -8.75 -6.65
CA ALA A 134 -6.53 -9.53 -5.51
C ALA A 134 -7.01 -10.90 -5.96
N ASP A 135 -7.88 -10.96 -6.97
CA ASP A 135 -8.41 -12.22 -7.52
C ASP A 135 -7.32 -13.17 -8.02
N GLY A 136 -6.30 -12.63 -8.69
CA GLY A 136 -5.25 -13.47 -9.27
C GLY A 136 -4.22 -13.96 -8.27
N PHE A 137 -3.96 -13.23 -7.18
CA PHE A 137 -2.78 -13.48 -6.35
C PHE A 137 -3.03 -13.71 -4.87
N LEU A 138 -4.12 -13.21 -4.27
CA LEU A 138 -4.37 -13.40 -2.84
C LEU A 138 -4.29 -14.88 -2.44
N HIS A 139 -3.60 -15.15 -1.32
CA HIS A 139 -3.46 -16.47 -0.70
C HIS A 139 -2.76 -17.55 -1.56
N THR A 140 -2.16 -17.16 -2.70
CA THR A 140 -1.44 -18.08 -3.59
C THR A 140 0.03 -18.27 -3.20
N LYS A 141 0.71 -19.23 -3.86
CA LYS A 141 2.17 -19.35 -3.78
C LYS A 141 2.88 -18.09 -4.27
N ALA A 142 2.36 -17.45 -5.34
CA ALA A 142 2.93 -16.20 -5.85
C ALA A 142 2.88 -15.11 -4.78
N HIS A 143 1.78 -14.96 -4.06
CA HIS A 143 1.68 -14.01 -2.94
C HIS A 143 2.74 -14.29 -1.85
N LYS A 144 2.94 -15.55 -1.49
CA LYS A 144 3.99 -15.94 -0.52
C LYS A 144 5.41 -15.64 -1.03
N GLU A 145 5.68 -15.84 -2.34
CA GLU A 145 6.99 -15.49 -2.93
C GLU A 145 7.25 -13.99 -2.96
N MET A 146 6.21 -13.15 -3.04
CA MET A 146 6.34 -11.69 -2.91
C MET A 146 6.84 -11.30 -1.52
N PHE A 147 6.32 -11.93 -0.44
CA PHE A 147 6.86 -11.73 0.90
C PHE A 147 8.31 -12.20 1.02
N LYS A 148 8.66 -13.34 0.44
CA LYS A 148 10.04 -13.83 0.43
C LYS A 148 10.98 -12.90 -0.36
N LEU A 149 10.49 -12.19 -1.38
CA LEU A 149 11.25 -11.16 -2.06
C LEU A 149 11.60 -10.02 -1.09
N LEU A 150 10.65 -9.56 -0.29
CA LEU A 150 10.90 -8.58 0.78
C LEU A 150 11.86 -9.14 1.83
N ASP A 151 11.68 -10.38 2.29
CA ASP A 151 12.57 -11.05 3.26
C ASP A 151 14.04 -11.02 2.81
N ARG A 152 14.29 -11.15 1.50
CA ARG A 152 15.63 -11.09 0.89
C ARG A 152 16.17 -9.67 0.70
N GLY A 153 15.43 -8.64 1.13
CA GLY A 153 15.80 -7.24 0.97
C GLY A 153 15.44 -6.65 -0.41
N GLY A 154 14.59 -7.32 -1.19
CA GLY A 154 14.10 -6.80 -2.46
C GLY A 154 13.11 -5.66 -2.32
N VAL A 155 12.70 -5.08 -3.45
CA VAL A 155 11.73 -3.98 -3.49
C VAL A 155 10.44 -4.39 -4.18
N ILE A 156 9.30 -4.03 -3.60
CA ILE A 156 7.99 -4.10 -4.26
C ILE A 156 7.50 -2.68 -4.49
N ALA A 157 7.28 -2.35 -5.75
CA ALA A 157 6.72 -1.08 -6.17
C ALA A 157 5.34 -1.28 -6.83
N GLY A 158 4.51 -0.25 -6.80
CA GLY A 158 3.26 -0.29 -7.52
C GLY A 158 2.64 1.09 -7.67
N SER A 159 2.04 1.32 -8.84
CA SER A 159 1.45 2.60 -9.21
C SER A 159 -0.06 2.50 -9.34
N SER A 160 -0.81 3.49 -8.83
CA SER A 160 -2.26 3.54 -8.90
C SER A 160 -2.90 2.28 -8.24
N ALA A 161 -3.58 1.40 -8.98
CA ALA A 161 -4.06 0.13 -8.47
C ALA A 161 -2.95 -0.71 -7.81
N GLY A 162 -1.72 -0.64 -8.34
CA GLY A 162 -0.54 -1.28 -7.76
C GLY A 162 -0.08 -0.67 -6.45
N ALA A 163 -0.44 0.59 -6.16
CA ALA A 163 -0.25 1.20 -4.85
C ALA A 163 -1.27 0.67 -3.85
N THR A 164 -2.54 0.76 -4.20
CA THR A 164 -3.66 0.37 -3.34
C THR A 164 -3.58 -1.09 -2.89
N ILE A 165 -3.18 -2.00 -3.77
CA ILE A 165 -3.10 -3.44 -3.48
C ILE A 165 -2.07 -3.79 -2.40
N GLN A 166 -1.09 -2.92 -2.11
CA GLN A 166 -0.03 -3.17 -1.12
C GLN A 166 -0.53 -3.07 0.33
N GLY A 167 -1.62 -2.36 0.57
CA GLY A 167 -2.27 -2.27 1.88
C GLY A 167 -3.01 -3.54 2.25
N SER A 168 -3.40 -3.65 3.53
CA SER A 168 -4.24 -4.75 4.01
C SER A 168 -5.72 -4.55 3.69
N TYR A 169 -6.22 -3.32 3.67
CA TYR A 169 -7.57 -2.99 3.23
C TYR A 169 -7.55 -2.49 1.78
N LEU A 170 -8.36 -3.07 0.92
CA LEU A 170 -8.43 -2.75 -0.50
C LEU A 170 -9.42 -1.63 -0.78
N ALA A 171 -8.98 -0.39 -0.67
CA ALA A 171 -9.79 0.76 -1.08
C ALA A 171 -10.18 0.66 -2.56
N ARG A 172 -11.42 1.05 -2.90
CA ARG A 172 -11.96 0.99 -4.27
C ARG A 172 -11.89 -0.41 -4.90
N GLY A 173 -12.07 -1.44 -4.06
CA GLY A 173 -12.11 -2.84 -4.49
C GLY A 173 -13.42 -3.24 -5.19
N ASP A 174 -14.17 -2.29 -5.69
CA ASP A 174 -15.42 -2.49 -6.41
C ASP A 174 -15.18 -2.93 -7.86
N THR A 175 -15.94 -3.93 -8.33
CA THR A 175 -15.77 -4.50 -9.67
C THR A 175 -16.45 -3.68 -10.76
N GLU A 176 -17.43 -2.85 -10.43
CA GLU A 176 -18.20 -2.06 -11.37
C GLU A 176 -17.58 -0.69 -11.62
N THR A 177 -17.20 0.00 -10.53
CA THR A 177 -16.70 1.38 -10.61
C THR A 177 -15.40 1.59 -9.81
N ASN A 178 -14.71 2.73 -10.02
CA ASN A 178 -13.59 3.19 -9.20
C ASN A 178 -14.02 4.25 -8.17
N GLN A 179 -15.31 4.49 -8.00
CA GLN A 179 -15.81 5.55 -7.11
C GLN A 179 -16.21 5.00 -5.74
N ILE A 180 -16.67 3.77 -5.70
CA ILE A 180 -17.08 3.11 -4.46
C ILE A 180 -15.82 2.76 -3.66
N MET A 181 -15.68 3.36 -2.48
CA MET A 181 -14.52 3.16 -1.60
C MET A 181 -14.50 1.78 -0.95
N MET A 182 -15.64 1.30 -0.50
CA MET A 182 -15.85 -0.02 0.13
C MET A 182 -16.61 -0.89 -0.86
N GLY A 183 -15.88 -1.66 -1.65
CA GLY A 183 -16.43 -2.54 -2.68
C GLY A 183 -16.59 -3.97 -2.18
N ASN A 184 -16.82 -4.88 -3.12
CA ASN A 184 -16.95 -6.31 -2.86
C ASN A 184 -15.61 -7.05 -2.65
N HIS A 185 -14.47 -6.38 -2.88
CA HIS A 185 -13.13 -6.82 -2.52
C HIS A 185 -12.56 -5.89 -1.46
N GLU A 186 -12.35 -6.40 -0.27
CA GLU A 186 -11.86 -5.61 0.87
C GLU A 186 -10.42 -5.98 1.28
N GLU A 187 -9.87 -7.07 0.76
CA GLU A 187 -8.56 -7.58 1.14
C GLU A 187 -7.50 -7.21 0.08
N GLY A 188 -6.42 -6.55 0.54
CA GLY A 188 -5.23 -6.33 -0.26
C GLY A 188 -4.11 -7.32 0.09
N LEU A 189 -2.94 -7.19 -0.56
CA LEU A 189 -1.82 -8.12 -0.34
C LEU A 189 -1.15 -7.99 1.04
N GLY A 190 -1.46 -6.93 1.78
CA GLY A 190 -1.08 -6.81 3.18
C GLY A 190 0.41 -6.66 3.45
N PHE A 191 1.19 -6.12 2.51
CA PHE A 191 2.60 -5.78 2.76
C PHE A 191 2.72 -4.68 3.81
N ILE A 192 1.70 -3.84 3.94
CA ILE A 192 1.47 -2.93 5.06
C ILE A 192 0.14 -3.30 5.70
N THR A 193 0.15 -3.56 7.01
CA THR A 193 -1.03 -3.99 7.78
C THR A 193 -1.78 -2.81 8.39
N ASN A 194 -3.07 -2.97 8.67
CA ASN A 194 -3.96 -1.95 9.26
C ASN A 194 -3.91 -0.60 8.53
N ILE A 195 -3.97 -0.65 7.21
CA ILE A 195 -3.92 0.52 6.34
C ILE A 195 -4.90 0.39 5.17
N ALA A 196 -5.49 1.52 4.79
CA ALA A 196 -6.16 1.74 3.51
C ALA A 196 -5.37 2.76 2.69
N ILE A 197 -5.08 2.43 1.43
CA ILE A 197 -4.31 3.28 0.53
C ILE A 197 -5.18 3.71 -0.65
N ASP A 198 -5.33 5.01 -0.85
CA ASP A 198 -5.98 5.59 -2.04
C ASP A 198 -4.95 6.28 -2.95
N GLN A 199 -5.32 6.55 -4.18
CA GLN A 199 -4.43 7.04 -5.23
C GLN A 199 -5.11 8.11 -6.11
N HIS A 200 -4.31 8.94 -6.80
CA HIS A 200 -4.74 10.09 -7.59
C HIS A 200 -5.58 11.10 -6.77
N VAL A 201 -5.25 11.26 -5.49
CA VAL A 201 -6.18 11.84 -4.51
C VAL A 201 -6.49 13.30 -4.81
N LEU A 202 -5.48 14.14 -5.05
CA LEU A 202 -5.70 15.55 -5.35
C LEU A 202 -6.04 15.76 -6.83
N ALA A 203 -5.36 15.06 -7.74
CA ALA A 203 -5.61 15.15 -9.17
C ALA A 203 -7.07 14.82 -9.55
N ARG A 204 -7.74 13.98 -8.74
CA ARG A 204 -9.14 13.59 -8.96
C ARG A 204 -10.11 14.13 -7.90
N ASN A 205 -9.67 15.07 -7.06
CA ASN A 205 -10.48 15.68 -5.99
C ASN A 205 -11.09 14.64 -5.02
N ARG A 206 -10.28 13.67 -4.57
CA ARG A 206 -10.69 12.51 -3.75
C ARG A 206 -10.27 12.62 -2.28
N GLN A 207 -9.77 13.75 -1.82
CA GLN A 207 -9.22 13.93 -0.47
C GLN A 207 -10.23 13.69 0.67
N PHE A 208 -11.51 13.58 0.37
CA PHE A 208 -12.54 13.27 1.36
C PHE A 208 -13.05 11.83 1.28
N ASP A 209 -12.70 11.08 0.23
CA ASP A 209 -13.26 9.76 -0.02
C ASP A 209 -12.81 8.73 1.04
N MET A 210 -11.60 8.86 1.59
CA MET A 210 -11.06 7.97 2.61
C MET A 210 -11.95 7.90 3.87
N PHE A 211 -12.69 8.94 4.17
CA PHE A 211 -13.58 8.95 5.34
C PHE A 211 -14.73 7.96 5.24
N ASP A 212 -15.10 7.52 4.04
CA ASP A 212 -16.10 6.46 3.88
C ASP A 212 -15.59 5.13 4.45
N ILE A 213 -14.29 4.85 4.29
CA ILE A 213 -13.64 3.69 4.90
C ILE A 213 -13.49 3.91 6.41
N LEU A 214 -12.91 5.02 6.83
CA LEU A 214 -12.52 5.24 8.22
C LEU A 214 -13.71 5.37 9.18
N LYS A 215 -14.88 5.75 8.70
CA LYS A 215 -16.13 5.71 9.48
C LYS A 215 -16.53 4.28 9.86
N ASN A 216 -16.27 3.31 8.99
CA ASN A 216 -16.62 1.91 9.21
C ASN A 216 -15.45 1.08 9.76
N ARG A 217 -14.22 1.51 9.52
CA ARG A 217 -12.97 0.84 9.89
C ARG A 217 -12.02 1.85 10.57
N PRO A 218 -12.39 2.37 11.75
CA PRO A 218 -11.64 3.44 12.43
C PRO A 218 -10.25 3.00 12.92
N GLU A 219 -9.98 1.70 12.98
CA GLU A 219 -8.67 1.15 13.33
C GLU A 219 -7.63 1.38 12.23
N LEU A 220 -8.05 1.54 10.97
CA LEU A 220 -7.13 1.69 9.85
C LEU A 220 -6.44 3.06 9.85
N LEU A 221 -5.21 3.07 9.39
CA LEU A 221 -4.55 4.29 8.93
C LEU A 221 -4.97 4.55 7.49
N GLY A 222 -5.45 5.74 7.17
CA GLY A 222 -5.69 6.15 5.79
C GLY A 222 -4.47 6.87 5.23
N ILE A 223 -4.03 6.48 4.02
CA ILE A 223 -3.01 7.21 3.25
C ILE A 223 -3.52 7.43 1.83
N GLY A 224 -3.54 8.69 1.40
CA GLY A 224 -3.86 9.08 0.03
C GLY A 224 -2.63 9.61 -0.70
N LEU A 225 -2.28 9.03 -1.85
CA LEU A 225 -1.16 9.51 -2.67
C LEU A 225 -1.67 10.23 -3.90
N ASP A 226 -1.06 11.37 -4.19
CA ASP A 226 -1.37 12.07 -5.43
C ASP A 226 -0.48 11.62 -6.59
N GLU A 227 -0.81 12.05 -7.80
CA GLU A 227 -0.06 11.70 -9.01
C GLU A 227 1.40 12.17 -8.94
N ASN A 228 2.29 11.40 -9.56
CA ASN A 228 3.75 11.65 -9.57
C ASN A 228 4.36 11.80 -8.17
N THR A 229 3.80 11.11 -7.20
CA THR A 229 4.23 11.13 -5.79
C THR A 229 4.24 9.72 -5.24
N ALA A 230 5.19 9.41 -4.37
CA ALA A 230 5.32 8.10 -3.77
C ALA A 230 5.77 8.19 -2.30
N ILE A 231 5.51 7.14 -1.55
CA ILE A 231 6.19 6.86 -0.29
C ILE A 231 7.15 5.69 -0.50
N VAL A 232 8.35 5.83 0.05
CA VAL A 232 9.36 4.78 0.12
C VAL A 232 9.40 4.27 1.55
N VAL A 233 8.98 3.03 1.75
CA VAL A 233 8.77 2.46 3.09
C VAL A 233 9.88 1.48 3.42
N HIS A 234 10.51 1.68 4.58
CA HIS A 234 11.51 0.79 5.16
C HIS A 234 11.12 0.46 6.61
N GLY A 235 10.81 -0.80 6.89
CA GLY A 235 10.24 -1.16 8.18
C GLY A 235 8.98 -0.34 8.46
N ASP A 236 8.88 0.26 9.63
CA ASP A 236 7.69 1.04 10.01
C ASP A 236 7.81 2.55 9.70
N GLU A 237 8.74 2.96 8.84
CA GLU A 237 8.94 4.35 8.46
C GLU A 237 8.88 4.54 6.95
N PHE A 238 8.39 5.69 6.52
CA PHE A 238 8.48 6.09 5.13
C PHE A 238 8.95 7.52 4.93
N GLU A 239 9.52 7.77 3.76
CA GLU A 239 9.84 9.09 3.22
C GLU A 239 8.97 9.37 2.00
N VAL A 240 8.53 10.62 1.84
CA VAL A 240 7.79 11.08 0.66
C VAL A 240 8.76 11.55 -0.41
N ILE A 241 8.57 11.06 -1.64
CA ILE A 241 9.28 11.51 -2.84
C ILE A 241 8.29 11.91 -3.93
N GLY A 242 8.74 12.71 -4.88
CA GLY A 242 7.95 13.12 -6.05
C GLY A 242 7.46 14.57 -5.98
N ALA A 243 6.47 14.91 -6.80
CA ALA A 243 6.15 16.30 -7.13
C ALA A 243 4.93 16.88 -6.40
N SER A 244 4.06 16.04 -5.83
CA SER A 244 2.82 16.47 -5.18
C SER A 244 2.82 16.06 -3.70
N TYR A 245 1.68 15.65 -3.15
CA TYR A 245 1.48 15.44 -1.73
C TYR A 245 1.01 14.02 -1.42
N VAL A 246 1.29 13.61 -0.19
CA VAL A 246 0.69 12.46 0.48
C VAL A 246 -0.25 12.99 1.55
N VAL A 247 -1.48 12.51 1.56
CA VAL A 247 -2.52 12.89 2.53
C VAL A 247 -2.58 11.83 3.62
N ILE A 248 -2.50 12.25 4.87
CA ILE A 248 -2.52 11.37 6.05
C ILE A 248 -3.85 11.54 6.77
N TYR A 249 -4.51 10.42 7.05
CA TYR A 249 -5.79 10.33 7.77
C TYR A 249 -5.60 9.44 9.00
N ASP A 250 -5.00 9.99 10.04
CA ASP A 250 -4.71 9.30 11.30
C ASP A 250 -5.52 9.82 12.49
N GLY A 251 -6.51 10.69 12.21
CA GLY A 251 -7.34 11.32 13.22
C GLY A 251 -6.66 12.45 13.99
N THR A 252 -5.42 12.83 13.61
CA THR A 252 -4.68 13.92 14.23
C THR A 252 -4.48 15.09 13.27
N PHE A 253 -3.89 16.16 13.76
CA PHE A 253 -3.45 17.31 12.97
C PHE A 253 -1.97 17.57 13.20
N TRP A 254 -1.27 17.88 12.13
CA TRP A 254 0.13 18.25 12.17
C TRP A 254 0.40 19.49 11.28
N SER A 255 1.30 20.35 11.73
CA SER A 255 1.75 21.53 11.00
C SER A 255 3.25 21.75 11.23
N ARG A 256 3.99 22.06 10.15
CA ARG A 256 5.42 22.41 10.23
C ARG A 256 5.68 23.64 11.09
N GLU A 257 4.72 24.54 11.17
CA GLU A 257 4.85 25.80 11.90
C GLU A 257 4.42 25.68 13.36
N GLY A 258 4.07 24.47 13.83
CA GLY A 258 3.55 24.26 15.17
C GLY A 258 2.17 24.83 15.43
N SER A 259 1.43 25.21 14.36
CA SER A 259 0.05 25.65 14.50
C SER A 259 -0.86 24.52 14.95
N SER A 260 -1.96 24.86 15.62
CA SER A 260 -3.01 23.93 16.01
C SER A 260 -4.33 24.34 15.37
N LEU A 261 -5.13 23.36 14.97
CA LEU A 261 -6.51 23.61 14.61
C LEU A 261 -7.29 24.02 15.86
N LYS A 262 -7.81 25.23 15.87
CA LYS A 262 -8.65 25.73 16.94
C LYS A 262 -10.10 25.25 16.82
N ASN A 263 -10.53 25.02 15.57
CA ASN A 263 -11.86 24.53 15.25
C ASN A 263 -11.71 23.32 14.34
N LEU A 264 -11.95 22.12 14.85
CA LEU A 264 -12.04 20.92 14.05
C LEU A 264 -13.25 21.00 13.12
N PRO A 265 -13.14 20.48 11.87
CA PRO A 265 -14.30 20.32 11.02
C PRO A 265 -15.37 19.50 11.72
N MET A 266 -16.64 19.85 11.50
CA MET A 266 -17.74 19.00 11.96
C MET A 266 -17.57 17.63 11.30
N ASN A 267 -17.71 16.56 12.08
CA ASN A 267 -17.55 15.14 11.69
C ASN A 267 -16.12 14.57 11.74
N ASP A 268 -15.22 15.18 12.50
CA ASP A 268 -13.84 14.65 12.71
C ASP A 268 -13.06 14.35 11.41
N ALA A 269 -13.42 15.03 10.30
CA ALA A 269 -12.79 14.87 9.01
C ALA A 269 -11.44 15.60 8.99
N VAL A 270 -10.48 15.08 9.76
CA VAL A 270 -9.15 15.68 9.90
C VAL A 270 -8.14 14.92 9.05
N PHE A 271 -7.41 15.64 8.24
CA PHE A 271 -6.25 15.15 7.52
C PHE A 271 -5.19 16.25 7.41
N TYR A 272 -3.98 15.86 7.07
CA TYR A 272 -2.89 16.78 6.73
C TYR A 272 -2.06 16.23 5.58
N MET A 273 -1.19 17.06 5.01
CA MET A 273 -0.42 16.74 3.83
C MET A 273 1.07 16.74 4.13
N LEU A 274 1.74 15.71 3.62
CA LEU A 274 3.18 15.60 3.57
C LEU A 274 3.67 15.82 2.15
N LYS A 275 4.85 16.40 1.99
CA LYS A 275 5.52 16.65 0.70
C LYS A 275 6.86 15.94 0.64
N SER A 276 7.48 15.95 -0.52
CA SER A 276 8.82 15.39 -0.72
C SER A 276 9.81 15.83 0.36
N GLY A 277 10.51 14.87 0.94
CA GLY A 277 11.44 15.01 2.06
C GLY A 277 10.81 14.89 3.45
N ASP A 278 9.48 14.85 3.56
CA ASP A 278 8.85 14.55 4.85
C ASP A 278 8.88 13.06 5.13
N SER A 279 9.03 12.71 6.41
CA SER A 279 9.06 11.33 6.89
C SER A 279 7.97 11.07 7.94
N TYR A 280 7.52 9.81 8.00
CA TYR A 280 6.41 9.41 8.86
C TYR A 280 6.62 8.01 9.43
N ASN A 281 6.31 7.83 10.71
CA ASN A 281 6.35 6.53 11.37
C ASN A 281 4.95 5.91 11.41
N LEU A 282 4.77 4.81 10.71
CA LEU A 282 3.50 4.08 10.56
C LEU A 282 2.98 3.54 11.90
N ARG A 283 3.88 2.98 12.72
CA ARG A 283 3.54 2.35 14.01
C ARG A 283 3.00 3.35 15.02
N ASN A 284 3.68 4.48 15.13
CA ASN A 284 3.35 5.53 16.08
C ASN A 284 2.36 6.54 15.52
N ARG A 285 2.06 6.46 14.21
CA ARG A 285 1.21 7.40 13.45
C ARG A 285 1.64 8.84 13.69
N LYS A 286 2.94 9.14 13.43
CA LYS A 286 3.51 10.46 13.66
C LYS A 286 4.47 10.86 12.55
N VAL A 287 4.45 12.15 12.22
CA VAL A 287 5.48 12.77 11.38
C VAL A 287 6.80 12.75 12.15
N ILE A 288 7.87 12.35 11.48
CA ILE A 288 9.24 12.42 12.00
C ILE A 288 9.73 13.82 11.71
N VAL A 289 10.05 14.56 12.76
CA VAL A 289 10.62 15.92 12.68
C VAL A 289 12.10 15.79 12.99
N GLU A 290 12.96 16.20 12.04
CA GLU A 290 14.40 16.29 12.25
C GLU A 290 14.77 17.44 13.20
#